data_1eeb2dcaee73979c199c6d82273f5322
#
_entry.id   1eeb2dcaee73979c199c6d82273f5322
#
_cell.length_a   1.000
_cell.length_b   1.000
_cell.length_c   1.000
_cell.angle_alpha   90.00
_cell.angle_beta   90.00
_cell.angle_gamma   90.00
#
_symmetry.space_group_name_H-M   'P 1'
#
loop_
_entity.id
_entity.type
_entity.pdbx_description
1 polymer ?
#
loop_
_entity_poly.entity_id
_entity_poly.type
_entity_poly.pdbx_seq_one_letter_code
_entity_poly.pdbx_strand_id
1 'polypeptide(L)'
;VSSQRESLVLWDRESGEPLSPLLSWQDRRTRSIARTLLDQGYGETVRRISGLPLDPMFSAVKATWLLNTYDPKRARARAGELVMGTVDSWIAWNLTGSCTTDIGNASRMSLLDIETGQWSAELLEIFDVPRECLPFIGPSVRSDLAITSGQLAGRPLGALVGDSHAALFSHKGWKPGTTKVTVGTGSSVMTTAPEGVGDSGLCRTISWQLTDDGPSLALEANILAAGATLSWLAGLLNVTPAALADEAKSSTDVVFVPAFGGLGAPYWDDTAVATATHL
;
A
#
# COMPACT_ATOMS: atom_id res chain seq x y z
N VAL A 1 14.56 -3.89 7.68
CA VAL A 1 13.14 -4.21 7.90
C VAL A 1 12.43 -4.30 6.58
N SER A 2 11.61 -5.35 6.40
CA SER A 2 10.65 -5.48 5.31
C SER A 2 9.26 -5.66 5.90
N SER A 3 8.25 -4.95 5.41
CA SER A 3 6.91 -4.95 5.99
C SER A 3 5.82 -4.80 4.92
N GLN A 4 4.59 -5.18 5.29
CA GLN A 4 3.41 -4.88 4.46
C GLN A 4 3.26 -3.37 4.25
N ARG A 5 2.76 -2.98 3.09
CA ARG A 5 2.51 -1.59 2.71
C ARG A 5 1.07 -1.18 3.03
N GLU A 6 0.71 0.06 2.82
CA GLU A 6 -0.63 0.66 2.88
C GLU A 6 -1.35 0.56 4.24
N SER A 7 -0.93 -0.35 5.11
CA SER A 7 -1.50 -0.50 6.47
C SER A 7 -1.05 0.66 7.35
N LEU A 8 -1.98 1.24 8.11
CA LEU A 8 -1.76 2.51 8.80
C LEU A 8 -2.09 2.42 10.29
N VAL A 9 -1.30 3.08 11.12
CA VAL A 9 -1.52 3.23 12.56
C VAL A 9 -1.35 4.69 12.96
N LEU A 10 -2.10 5.11 13.99
CA LEU A 10 -2.03 6.43 14.62
C LEU A 10 -1.56 6.27 16.06
N TRP A 11 -0.55 7.04 16.49
CA TRP A 11 -0.03 7.00 17.85
C TRP A 11 0.29 8.38 18.39
N ASP A 12 0.38 8.50 19.71
CA ASP A 12 0.82 9.68 20.41
C ASP A 12 2.34 9.84 20.31
N ARG A 13 2.80 11.01 19.90
CA ARG A 13 4.23 11.27 19.64
C ARG A 13 5.10 11.21 20.91
N GLU A 14 4.57 11.66 22.05
CA GLU A 14 5.34 11.73 23.29
C GLU A 14 5.44 10.36 23.96
N SER A 15 4.31 9.69 24.16
CA SER A 15 4.25 8.40 24.84
C SER A 15 4.60 7.21 23.94
N GLY A 16 4.43 7.34 22.63
CA GLY A 16 4.52 6.22 21.68
C GLY A 16 3.33 5.27 21.74
N GLU A 17 2.28 5.56 22.52
CA GLU A 17 1.13 4.69 22.67
C GLU A 17 0.22 4.77 21.43
N PRO A 18 -0.17 3.62 20.86
CA PRO A 18 -1.09 3.59 19.73
C PRO A 18 -2.50 3.99 20.16
N LEU A 19 -3.10 4.95 19.45
CA LEU A 19 -4.48 5.38 19.67
C LEU A 19 -5.49 4.48 18.98
N SER A 20 -5.04 3.69 18.01
CA SER A 20 -5.90 2.83 17.21
C SER A 20 -5.25 1.48 16.96
N PRO A 21 -6.05 0.42 16.67
CA PRO A 21 -5.54 -0.74 15.99
C PRO A 21 -4.92 -0.35 14.64
N LEU A 22 -3.97 -1.17 14.17
CA LEU A 22 -3.45 -1.05 12.80
C LEU A 22 -4.59 -1.33 11.81
N LEU A 23 -4.89 -0.35 10.94
CA LEU A 23 -5.82 -0.56 9.82
C LEU A 23 -5.07 -1.23 8.66
N SER A 24 -5.36 -2.50 8.44
CA SER A 24 -4.76 -3.31 7.38
C SER A 24 -5.10 -2.76 5.99
N TRP A 25 -4.24 -3.02 5.01
CA TRP A 25 -4.51 -2.75 3.60
C TRP A 25 -5.80 -3.43 3.08
N GLN A 26 -6.22 -4.56 3.69
CA GLN A 26 -7.45 -5.27 3.38
C GLN A 26 -8.69 -4.63 4.02
N ASP A 27 -8.53 -3.70 4.95
CA ASP A 27 -9.65 -3.08 5.67
C ASP A 27 -10.44 -2.15 4.76
N ARG A 28 -11.72 -2.46 4.60
CA ARG A 28 -12.63 -1.75 3.68
C ARG A 28 -13.60 -0.78 4.38
N ARG A 29 -13.42 -0.53 5.69
CA ARG A 29 -14.29 0.39 6.46
C ARG A 29 -14.33 1.81 5.92
N THR A 30 -13.31 2.22 5.17
CA THR A 30 -13.16 3.55 4.56
C THR A 30 -13.80 3.69 3.17
N ARG A 31 -14.52 2.66 2.69
CA ARG A 31 -15.16 2.66 1.35
C ARG A 31 -16.08 3.87 1.15
N SER A 32 -16.85 4.28 2.18
CA SER A 32 -17.73 5.44 2.08
C SER A 32 -16.96 6.75 1.88
N ILE A 33 -15.81 6.91 2.53
CA ILE A 33 -14.95 8.09 2.37
C ILE A 33 -14.39 8.12 0.95
N ALA A 34 -13.84 6.99 0.46
CA ALA A 34 -13.34 6.88 -0.89
C ALA A 34 -14.44 7.23 -1.93
N ARG A 35 -15.65 6.71 -1.73
CA ARG A 35 -16.78 6.99 -2.62
C ARG A 35 -17.16 8.46 -2.63
N THR A 36 -17.25 9.09 -1.47
CA THR A 36 -17.55 10.53 -1.38
C THR A 36 -16.52 11.37 -2.15
N LEU A 37 -15.23 11.05 -2.02
CA LEU A 37 -14.18 11.78 -2.73
C LEU A 37 -14.20 11.51 -4.24
N LEU A 38 -14.55 10.30 -4.67
CA LEU A 38 -14.77 9.98 -6.09
C LEU A 38 -15.97 10.76 -6.66
N ASP A 39 -17.08 10.82 -5.95
CA ASP A 39 -18.30 11.56 -6.36
C ASP A 39 -18.03 13.10 -6.42
N GLN A 40 -17.06 13.58 -5.65
CA GLN A 40 -16.54 14.96 -5.69
C GLN A 40 -15.55 15.22 -6.85
N GLY A 41 -15.18 14.19 -7.61
CA GLY A 41 -14.31 14.31 -8.78
C GLY A 41 -12.80 14.25 -8.49
N TYR A 42 -12.37 13.88 -7.28
CA TYR A 42 -10.94 13.85 -6.92
C TYR A 42 -10.15 12.65 -7.47
N GLY A 43 -10.82 11.65 -8.07
CA GLY A 43 -10.17 10.42 -8.51
C GLY A 43 -9.00 10.64 -9.46
N GLU A 44 -9.19 11.49 -10.49
CA GLU A 44 -8.14 11.82 -11.48
C GLU A 44 -6.98 12.60 -10.83
N THR A 45 -7.28 13.58 -9.99
CA THR A 45 -6.27 14.37 -9.29
C THR A 45 -5.39 13.49 -8.40
N VAL A 46 -6.01 12.63 -7.58
CA VAL A 46 -5.28 11.68 -6.72
C VAL A 46 -4.39 10.79 -7.56
N ARG A 47 -4.91 10.23 -8.64
CA ARG A 47 -4.16 9.34 -9.53
C ARG A 47 -2.99 10.05 -10.20
N ARG A 48 -3.20 11.23 -10.73
CA ARG A 48 -2.17 12.04 -11.39
C ARG A 48 -1.01 12.36 -10.47
N ILE A 49 -1.29 12.76 -9.23
CA ILE A 49 -0.26 13.19 -8.28
C ILE A 49 0.41 11.98 -7.63
N SER A 50 -0.36 11.04 -7.10
CA SER A 50 0.20 9.93 -6.31
C SER A 50 0.61 8.71 -7.15
N GLY A 51 0.15 8.59 -8.41
CA GLY A 51 0.29 7.38 -9.21
C GLY A 51 -0.68 6.26 -8.84
N LEU A 52 -1.58 6.48 -7.88
CA LEU A 52 -2.47 5.47 -7.30
C LEU A 52 -3.93 5.85 -7.52
N PRO A 53 -4.83 4.87 -7.73
CA PRO A 53 -6.26 5.14 -7.74
C PRO A 53 -6.76 5.53 -6.35
N LEU A 54 -7.89 6.22 -6.28
CA LEU A 54 -8.58 6.49 -5.04
C LEU A 54 -9.37 5.23 -4.63
N ASP A 55 -8.77 4.39 -3.78
CA ASP A 55 -9.32 3.12 -3.31
C ASP A 55 -9.09 2.93 -1.81
N PRO A 56 -10.01 2.27 -1.09
CA PRO A 56 -9.87 1.96 0.34
C PRO A 56 -8.60 1.19 0.72
N MET A 57 -7.94 0.53 -0.24
CA MET A 57 -6.68 -0.18 -0.01
C MET A 57 -5.58 0.77 0.49
N PHE A 58 -5.52 1.99 -0.04
CA PHE A 58 -4.43 2.93 0.24
C PHE A 58 -4.62 3.71 1.55
N SER A 59 -3.51 4.24 2.08
CA SER A 59 -3.46 4.79 3.43
C SER A 59 -4.23 6.11 3.59
N ALA A 60 -4.33 6.95 2.56
CA ALA A 60 -4.92 8.29 2.69
C ALA A 60 -6.35 8.29 3.24
N VAL A 61 -7.21 7.42 2.71
CA VAL A 61 -8.60 7.30 3.21
C VAL A 61 -8.68 6.73 4.63
N LYS A 62 -7.69 5.88 5.00
CA LYS A 62 -7.56 5.38 6.38
C LYS A 62 -7.11 6.50 7.31
N ALA A 63 -6.21 7.38 6.83
CA ALA A 63 -5.76 8.56 7.57
C ALA A 63 -6.93 9.49 7.88
N THR A 64 -7.76 9.81 6.90
CA THR A 64 -8.99 10.59 7.09
C THR A 64 -9.90 9.94 8.13
N TRP A 65 -10.11 8.61 8.03
CA TRP A 65 -10.97 7.89 8.98
C TRP A 65 -10.42 7.92 10.40
N LEU A 66 -9.12 7.67 10.57
CA LEU A 66 -8.45 7.71 11.88
C LEU A 66 -8.57 9.09 12.51
N LEU A 67 -8.29 10.15 11.77
CA LEU A 67 -8.39 11.51 12.27
C LEU A 67 -9.84 11.90 12.56
N ASN A 68 -10.81 11.48 11.75
CA ASN A 68 -12.24 11.71 12.04
C ASN A 68 -12.66 11.04 13.36
N THR A 69 -12.06 9.91 13.69
CA THR A 69 -12.39 9.15 14.89
C THR A 69 -11.67 9.67 16.15
N TYR A 70 -10.37 9.95 16.06
CA TYR A 70 -9.52 10.20 17.21
C TYR A 70 -9.12 11.68 17.40
N ASP A 71 -9.17 12.48 16.32
CA ASP A 71 -8.89 13.93 16.36
C ASP A 71 -9.73 14.69 15.32
N PRO A 72 -11.08 14.72 15.47
CA PRO A 72 -11.99 15.25 14.44
C PRO A 72 -11.76 16.73 14.11
N LYS A 73 -11.14 17.49 15.00
CA LYS A 73 -10.77 18.89 14.77
C LYS A 73 -9.36 19.06 14.21
N ARG A 74 -8.60 17.97 14.06
CA ARG A 74 -7.17 17.97 13.67
C ARG A 74 -6.29 18.80 14.61
N ALA A 75 -6.74 19.08 15.83
CA ALA A 75 -6.04 19.97 16.75
C ALA A 75 -4.70 19.37 17.19
N ARG A 76 -4.69 18.14 17.65
CA ARG A 76 -3.49 17.41 18.06
C ARG A 76 -2.59 17.10 16.88
N ALA A 77 -3.16 16.68 15.73
CA ALA A 77 -2.41 16.40 14.52
C ALA A 77 -1.68 17.66 14.02
N ARG A 78 -2.34 18.83 13.98
CA ARG A 78 -1.70 20.10 13.59
C ARG A 78 -0.68 20.59 14.60
N ALA A 79 -0.86 20.28 15.89
CA ALA A 79 0.13 20.57 16.91
C ALA A 79 1.35 19.63 16.85
N GLY A 80 1.33 18.60 15.99
CA GLY A 80 2.38 17.61 15.90
C GLY A 80 2.44 16.63 17.08
N GLU A 81 1.38 16.57 17.89
CA GLU A 81 1.27 15.65 19.04
C GLU A 81 0.95 14.21 18.61
N LEU A 82 0.41 14.04 17.43
CA LEU A 82 0.10 12.73 16.84
C LEU A 82 1.06 12.40 15.71
N VAL A 83 1.32 11.12 15.55
CA VAL A 83 2.03 10.58 14.39
C VAL A 83 1.19 9.51 13.73
N MET A 84 1.22 9.51 12.42
CA MET A 84 0.53 8.54 11.59
C MET A 84 1.52 7.95 10.60
N GLY A 85 1.62 6.64 10.53
CA GLY A 85 2.57 6.01 9.64
C GLY A 85 2.23 4.56 9.29
N THR A 86 2.90 4.05 8.30
CA THR A 86 2.86 2.66 7.89
C THR A 86 3.66 1.77 8.87
N VAL A 87 3.60 0.46 8.67
CA VAL A 87 4.25 -0.52 9.59
C VAL A 87 5.74 -0.26 9.75
N ASP A 88 6.43 0.10 8.68
CA ASP A 88 7.85 0.47 8.71
C ASP A 88 8.12 1.68 9.61
N SER A 89 7.25 2.70 9.54
CA SER A 89 7.35 3.90 10.41
C SER A 89 7.15 3.55 11.88
N TRP A 90 6.18 2.69 12.17
CA TRP A 90 5.93 2.22 13.54
C TRP A 90 7.11 1.42 14.09
N ILE A 91 7.70 0.53 13.27
CA ILE A 91 8.87 -0.23 13.65
C ILE A 91 10.10 0.69 13.84
N ALA A 92 10.32 1.64 12.91
CA ALA A 92 11.41 2.61 13.02
C ALA A 92 11.29 3.43 14.30
N TRP A 93 10.10 3.93 14.61
CA TRP A 93 9.81 4.64 15.85
C TRP A 93 10.17 3.81 17.08
N ASN A 94 9.70 2.58 17.19
CA ASN A 94 9.95 1.72 18.35
C ASN A 94 11.41 1.28 18.49
N LEU A 95 12.14 1.17 17.39
CA LEU A 95 13.55 0.76 17.42
C LEU A 95 14.51 1.93 17.61
N THR A 96 14.19 3.10 17.09
CA THR A 96 15.15 4.21 16.98
C THR A 96 14.68 5.52 17.62
N GLY A 97 13.40 5.63 17.97
CA GLY A 97 12.78 6.89 18.38
C GLY A 97 12.54 7.89 17.23
N SER A 98 12.84 7.50 15.99
CA SER A 98 12.72 8.39 14.82
C SER A 98 11.41 8.16 14.07
N CYS A 99 10.68 9.26 13.82
CA CYS A 99 9.46 9.24 13.03
C CYS A 99 9.80 9.33 11.54
N THR A 100 10.02 8.20 10.89
CA THR A 100 10.46 8.12 9.50
C THR A 100 9.81 6.96 8.75
N THR A 101 9.70 7.09 7.44
CA THR A 101 9.28 6.04 6.50
C THR A 101 10.23 6.00 5.32
N ASP A 102 10.31 4.88 4.61
CA ASP A 102 11.01 4.87 3.33
C ASP A 102 10.12 5.46 2.22
N ILE A 103 10.76 6.03 1.21
CA ILE A 103 10.06 6.66 0.08
C ILE A 103 9.14 5.67 -0.67
N GLY A 104 9.51 4.39 -0.71
CA GLY A 104 8.69 3.34 -1.31
C GLY A 104 7.37 3.13 -0.56
N ASN A 105 7.40 3.00 0.78
CA ASN A 105 6.19 2.93 1.60
C ASN A 105 5.38 4.24 1.54
N ALA A 106 6.06 5.40 1.59
CA ALA A 106 5.41 6.71 1.45
C ALA A 106 4.64 6.84 0.13
N SER A 107 5.20 6.32 -0.98
CA SER A 107 4.54 6.34 -2.30
C SER A 107 3.25 5.51 -2.34
N ARG A 108 3.04 4.60 -1.38
CA ARG A 108 1.82 3.78 -1.27
C ARG A 108 0.74 4.38 -0.37
N MET A 109 0.99 5.57 0.17
CA MET A 109 0.03 6.21 1.09
C MET A 109 -1.03 7.05 0.38
N SER A 110 -0.92 7.32 -0.92
CA SER A 110 -1.74 8.29 -1.68
C SER A 110 -1.69 9.72 -1.13
N LEU A 111 -0.60 10.08 -0.46
CA LEU A 111 -0.33 11.41 0.09
C LEU A 111 0.96 12.02 -0.47
N LEU A 112 1.76 11.20 -1.16
CA LEU A 112 3.03 11.60 -1.76
C LEU A 112 2.82 11.98 -3.23
N ASP A 113 3.50 13.03 -3.68
CA ASP A 113 3.66 13.37 -5.09
C ASP A 113 4.76 12.47 -5.67
N ILE A 114 4.38 11.64 -6.65
CA ILE A 114 5.25 10.62 -7.24
C ILE A 114 6.41 11.21 -8.05
N GLU A 115 6.28 12.45 -8.54
CA GLU A 115 7.31 13.11 -9.32
C GLU A 115 8.36 13.79 -8.42
N THR A 116 7.91 14.37 -7.31
CA THR A 116 8.82 15.09 -6.40
C THR A 116 9.35 14.22 -5.27
N GLY A 117 8.68 13.09 -4.96
CA GLY A 117 9.00 12.24 -3.81
C GLY A 117 8.73 12.90 -2.45
N GLN A 118 7.86 13.91 -2.42
CA GLN A 118 7.51 14.66 -1.22
C GLN A 118 6.01 14.53 -0.90
N TRP A 119 5.61 14.79 0.34
CA TRP A 119 4.19 14.89 0.69
C TRP A 119 3.55 16.04 -0.10
N SER A 120 2.47 15.74 -0.83
CA SER A 120 1.77 16.70 -1.67
C SER A 120 0.80 17.55 -0.86
N ALA A 121 0.97 18.88 -0.89
CA ALA A 121 0.06 19.80 -0.22
C ALA A 121 -1.39 19.64 -0.72
N GLU A 122 -1.60 19.44 -2.03
CA GLU A 122 -2.92 19.23 -2.64
C GLU A 122 -3.58 17.93 -2.16
N LEU A 123 -2.82 16.81 -2.07
CA LEU A 123 -3.35 15.56 -1.53
C LEU A 123 -3.65 15.66 -0.03
N LEU A 124 -2.79 16.33 0.73
CA LEU A 124 -3.02 16.57 2.15
C LEU A 124 -4.30 17.37 2.41
N GLU A 125 -4.61 18.35 1.56
CA GLU A 125 -5.85 19.13 1.61
C GLU A 125 -7.06 18.26 1.26
N ILE A 126 -7.01 17.50 0.15
CA ILE A 126 -8.11 16.60 -0.28
C ILE A 126 -8.50 15.61 0.82
N PHE A 127 -7.50 15.02 1.50
CA PHE A 127 -7.72 14.03 2.54
C PHE A 127 -7.83 14.61 3.96
N ASP A 128 -7.71 15.93 4.12
CA ASP A 128 -7.70 16.65 5.41
C ASP A 128 -6.71 16.03 6.42
N VAL A 129 -5.47 15.80 5.96
CA VAL A 129 -4.38 15.22 6.75
C VAL A 129 -3.32 16.29 7.01
N PRO A 130 -3.12 16.73 8.28
CA PRO A 130 -2.06 17.66 8.63
C PRO A 130 -0.67 17.10 8.35
N ARG A 131 0.20 17.91 7.75
CA ARG A 131 1.60 17.52 7.42
C ARG A 131 2.39 17.15 8.68
N GLU A 132 2.10 17.78 9.79
CA GLU A 132 2.80 17.64 11.07
C GLU A 132 2.66 16.25 11.69
N CYS A 133 1.61 15.51 11.33
CA CYS A 133 1.42 14.13 11.81
C CYS A 133 2.06 13.05 10.91
N LEU A 134 2.70 13.44 9.81
CA LEU A 134 3.32 12.49 8.89
C LEU A 134 4.83 12.31 9.19
N PRO A 135 5.38 11.11 8.92
CA PRO A 135 6.80 10.84 9.11
C PRO A 135 7.68 11.61 8.13
N PHE A 136 8.98 11.70 8.46
CA PHE A 136 9.99 12.12 7.51
C PHE A 136 10.18 11.04 6.45
N ILE A 137 10.25 11.44 5.17
CA ILE A 137 10.52 10.53 4.05
C ILE A 137 12.04 10.39 3.91
N GLY A 138 12.54 9.16 3.98
CA GLY A 138 13.95 8.86 3.77
C GLY A 138 14.17 7.85 2.65
N PRO A 139 15.42 7.64 2.24
CA PRO A 139 15.78 6.59 1.29
C PRO A 139 15.53 5.21 1.88
N SER A 140 15.38 4.21 1.01
CA SER A 140 15.15 2.81 1.43
C SER A 140 16.38 2.20 2.12
N VAL A 141 17.58 2.63 1.73
CA VAL A 141 18.86 2.23 2.37
C VAL A 141 19.44 3.45 3.07
N ARG A 142 19.81 3.28 4.33
CA ARG A 142 20.28 4.38 5.16
C ARG A 142 21.20 3.93 6.29
N SER A 143 22.03 4.83 6.79
CA SER A 143 22.98 4.56 7.88
C SER A 143 22.85 5.51 9.08
N ASP A 144 21.90 6.45 8.99
CA ASP A 144 21.71 7.53 9.97
C ASP A 144 20.79 7.15 11.15
N LEU A 145 20.10 6.00 11.07
CA LEU A 145 19.23 5.50 12.13
C LEU A 145 19.96 4.44 12.97
N ALA A 146 20.20 4.74 14.24
CA ALA A 146 20.73 3.77 15.20
C ALA A 146 19.60 3.19 16.06
N ILE A 147 19.62 1.87 16.24
CA ILE A 147 18.72 1.18 17.17
C ILE A 147 19.11 1.57 18.59
N THR A 148 18.15 2.03 19.39
CA THR A 148 18.41 2.62 20.71
C THR A 148 18.32 1.64 21.86
N SER A 149 17.70 0.46 21.66
CA SER A 149 17.44 -0.49 22.75
C SER A 149 17.50 -1.96 22.30
N GLY A 150 17.51 -2.86 23.27
CA GLY A 150 17.53 -4.30 23.06
C GLY A 150 18.88 -4.86 22.63
N GLN A 151 18.89 -6.10 22.15
CA GLN A 151 20.12 -6.81 21.76
C GLN A 151 20.83 -6.21 20.54
N LEU A 152 20.14 -5.38 19.77
CA LEU A 152 20.67 -4.72 18.57
C LEU A 152 21.04 -3.25 18.82
N ALA A 153 21.01 -2.78 20.06
CA ALA A 153 21.36 -1.40 20.40
C ALA A 153 22.73 -0.99 19.82
N GLY A 154 22.78 0.21 19.24
CA GLY A 154 23.96 0.74 18.56
C GLY A 154 24.18 0.23 17.13
N ARG A 155 23.39 -0.74 16.65
CA ARG A 155 23.44 -1.18 15.26
C ARG A 155 22.58 -0.25 14.38
N PRO A 156 22.98 -0.02 13.12
CA PRO A 156 22.17 0.76 12.22
C PRO A 156 20.89 0.00 11.80
N LEU A 157 19.77 0.73 11.69
CA LEU A 157 18.60 0.27 10.97
C LEU A 157 18.84 0.55 9.47
N GLY A 158 19.59 -0.36 8.81
CA GLY A 158 20.22 -0.13 7.52
C GLY A 158 19.26 -0.07 6.32
N ALA A 159 18.04 -0.60 6.43
CA ALA A 159 17.05 -0.53 5.36
C ALA A 159 15.63 -0.64 5.89
N LEU A 160 14.73 0.14 5.26
CA LEU A 160 13.27 0.03 5.34
C LEU A 160 12.76 -0.16 3.92
N VAL A 161 11.93 -1.18 3.68
CA VAL A 161 11.40 -1.47 2.34
C VAL A 161 10.07 -2.22 2.44
N GLY A 162 9.11 -1.89 1.57
CA GLY A 162 7.88 -2.66 1.44
C GLY A 162 8.13 -4.10 0.99
N ASP A 163 7.35 -5.06 1.48
CA ASP A 163 7.52 -6.49 1.19
C ASP A 163 7.51 -6.83 -0.31
N SER A 164 6.57 -6.27 -1.07
CA SER A 164 6.51 -6.46 -2.52
C SER A 164 7.66 -5.79 -3.26
N HIS A 165 8.15 -4.65 -2.76
CA HIS A 165 9.33 -3.99 -3.29
C HIS A 165 10.60 -4.81 -3.00
N ALA A 166 10.74 -5.33 -1.78
CA ALA A 166 11.83 -6.24 -1.42
C ALA A 166 11.84 -7.52 -2.27
N ALA A 167 10.64 -8.08 -2.54
CA ALA A 167 10.50 -9.21 -3.43
C ALA A 167 10.91 -8.89 -4.88
N LEU A 168 10.50 -7.72 -5.41
CA LEU A 168 10.95 -7.27 -6.73
C LEU A 168 12.48 -7.12 -6.74
N PHE A 169 13.05 -6.52 -5.72
CA PHE A 169 14.49 -6.37 -5.59
C PHE A 169 15.21 -7.73 -5.60
N SER A 170 14.74 -8.71 -4.83
CA SER A 170 15.34 -10.05 -4.76
C SER A 170 15.32 -10.79 -6.12
N HIS A 171 14.38 -10.48 -7.00
CA HIS A 171 14.28 -10.98 -8.36
C HIS A 171 15.06 -10.15 -9.38
N LYS A 172 16.02 -9.33 -8.92
CA LYS A 172 16.84 -8.45 -9.77
C LYS A 172 16.02 -7.37 -10.47
N GLY A 173 14.99 -6.84 -9.80
CA GLY A 173 14.12 -5.80 -10.32
C GLY A 173 14.80 -4.50 -10.74
N TRP A 174 16.08 -4.31 -10.39
CA TRP A 174 16.93 -3.22 -10.93
C TRP A 174 17.36 -3.43 -12.38
N LYS A 175 17.11 -4.61 -12.97
CA LYS A 175 17.37 -4.88 -14.38
C LYS A 175 16.12 -4.59 -15.20
N PRO A 176 16.24 -3.82 -16.30
CA PRO A 176 15.10 -3.57 -17.18
C PRO A 176 14.43 -4.85 -17.65
N GLY A 177 13.10 -4.85 -17.71
CA GLY A 177 12.28 -5.99 -18.16
C GLY A 177 12.07 -7.09 -17.10
N THR A 178 12.65 -6.96 -15.91
CA THR A 178 12.36 -7.90 -14.81
C THR A 178 10.95 -7.69 -14.28
N THR A 179 10.18 -8.77 -14.27
CA THR A 179 8.83 -8.78 -13.70
C THR A 179 8.74 -9.81 -12.58
N LYS A 180 8.20 -9.39 -11.44
CA LYS A 180 7.91 -10.26 -10.30
C LYS A 180 6.41 -10.54 -10.27
N VAL A 181 6.04 -11.80 -10.10
CA VAL A 181 4.66 -12.24 -9.87
C VAL A 181 4.58 -12.88 -8.50
N THR A 182 3.67 -12.40 -7.68
CA THR A 182 3.30 -13.06 -6.42
C THR A 182 1.92 -13.68 -6.59
N VAL A 183 1.81 -14.97 -6.31
CA VAL A 183 0.55 -15.71 -6.31
C VAL A 183 0.26 -16.16 -4.88
N GLY A 184 -0.83 -15.68 -4.32
CA GLY A 184 -1.28 -15.98 -2.96
C GLY A 184 -2.79 -15.89 -2.86
N THR A 185 -3.34 -15.48 -1.73
CA THR A 185 -4.77 -15.19 -1.54
C THR A 185 -5.29 -14.20 -2.58
N GLY A 186 -4.60 -13.07 -2.74
CA GLY A 186 -4.60 -12.22 -3.92
C GLY A 186 -3.30 -12.43 -4.71
N SER A 187 -3.12 -11.68 -5.79
CA SER A 187 -1.89 -11.70 -6.58
C SER A 187 -1.42 -10.29 -6.87
N SER A 188 -0.13 -10.13 -7.09
CA SER A 188 0.42 -8.89 -7.62
C SER A 188 1.46 -9.17 -8.70
N VAL A 189 1.40 -8.38 -9.76
CA VAL A 189 2.41 -8.35 -10.82
C VAL A 189 3.12 -7.01 -10.71
N MET A 190 4.43 -7.01 -10.59
CA MET A 190 5.22 -5.79 -10.44
C MET A 190 6.44 -5.82 -11.34
N THR A 191 6.71 -4.70 -12.00
CA THR A 191 7.89 -4.52 -12.84
C THR A 191 8.48 -3.13 -12.62
N THR A 192 9.79 -2.96 -12.84
CA THR A 192 10.39 -1.63 -12.87
C THR A 192 9.76 -0.82 -14.01
N ALA A 193 9.33 0.40 -13.72
CA ALA A 193 8.67 1.25 -14.70
C ALA A 193 9.67 1.71 -15.76
N PRO A 194 9.39 1.51 -17.06
CA PRO A 194 10.12 2.19 -18.10
C PRO A 194 9.89 3.71 -18.05
N GLU A 195 10.84 4.49 -18.53
CA GLU A 195 10.65 5.93 -18.68
C GLU A 195 9.45 6.23 -19.60
N GLY A 196 8.66 7.25 -19.26
CA GLY A 196 7.57 7.74 -20.10
C GLY A 196 6.31 6.89 -20.14
N VAL A 197 6.15 5.91 -19.24
CA VAL A 197 4.90 5.14 -19.13
C VAL A 197 3.77 6.05 -18.66
N GLY A 198 2.78 6.26 -19.53
CA GLY A 198 1.53 6.96 -19.23
C GLY A 198 0.56 6.17 -18.36
N ASP A 199 -0.65 6.68 -18.19
CA ASP A 199 -1.71 6.01 -17.43
C ASP A 199 -2.11 4.69 -18.11
N SER A 200 -1.83 3.59 -17.45
CA SER A 200 -2.09 2.22 -17.91
C SER A 200 -3.16 1.50 -17.08
N GLY A 201 -3.82 2.19 -16.13
CA GLY A 201 -4.70 1.54 -15.16
C GLY A 201 -3.93 0.84 -14.03
N LEU A 202 -2.60 0.76 -14.10
CA LEU A 202 -1.75 0.17 -13.07
C LEU A 202 -1.42 1.19 -11.99
N CYS A 203 -1.00 0.73 -10.81
CA CYS A 203 -0.38 1.60 -9.81
C CYS A 203 1.02 1.96 -10.26
N ARG A 204 1.33 3.26 -10.26
CA ARG A 204 2.69 3.76 -10.40
C ARG A 204 3.21 4.07 -9.00
N THR A 205 4.35 3.53 -8.63
CA THR A 205 4.89 3.60 -7.26
C THR A 205 6.41 3.77 -7.29
N ILE A 206 6.98 4.28 -6.22
CA ILE A 206 8.43 4.23 -6.01
C ILE A 206 8.76 2.87 -5.41
N SER A 207 9.64 2.11 -6.05
CA SER A 207 10.06 0.81 -5.55
C SER A 207 11.12 0.91 -4.45
N TRP A 208 12.10 1.78 -4.62
CA TRP A 208 13.18 2.07 -3.67
C TRP A 208 13.96 3.31 -4.07
N GLN A 209 14.74 3.81 -3.11
CA GLN A 209 15.85 4.72 -3.32
C GLN A 209 17.09 4.15 -2.62
N LEU A 210 18.10 3.75 -3.40
CA LEU A 210 19.31 3.10 -2.90
C LEU A 210 20.50 4.05 -2.82
N THR A 211 20.51 5.06 -3.70
CA THR A 211 21.59 6.04 -3.87
C THR A 211 21.01 7.45 -4.00
N ASP A 212 21.86 8.44 -4.11
CA ASP A 212 21.47 9.84 -4.33
C ASP A 212 21.01 10.13 -5.77
N ASP A 213 21.14 9.16 -6.70
CA ASP A 213 20.72 9.31 -8.10
C ASP A 213 19.19 9.40 -8.29
N GLY A 214 18.46 9.30 -7.19
CA GLY A 214 17.01 9.39 -7.17
C GLY A 214 16.30 8.04 -7.03
N PRO A 215 14.96 8.07 -6.93
CA PRO A 215 14.16 6.88 -6.72
C PRO A 215 13.93 6.08 -8.00
N SER A 216 13.85 4.75 -7.86
CA SER A 216 13.41 3.85 -8.92
C SER A 216 11.89 3.72 -8.91
N LEU A 217 11.25 3.84 -10.06
CA LEU A 217 9.81 3.67 -10.22
C LEU A 217 9.45 2.22 -10.57
N ALA A 218 8.26 1.80 -10.16
CA ALA A 218 7.66 0.53 -10.56
C ALA A 218 6.19 0.71 -10.96
N LEU A 219 5.73 -0.22 -11.80
CA LEU A 219 4.31 -0.43 -12.09
C LEU A 219 3.84 -1.68 -11.36
N GLU A 220 2.65 -1.62 -10.79
CA GLU A 220 2.06 -2.75 -10.07
C GLU A 220 0.60 -2.94 -10.47
N ALA A 221 0.25 -4.19 -10.78
CA ALA A 221 -1.12 -4.67 -10.88
C ALA A 221 -1.47 -5.45 -9.61
N ASN A 222 -2.53 -5.04 -8.93
CA ASN A 222 -3.06 -5.74 -7.76
C ASN A 222 -4.33 -6.51 -8.16
N ILE A 223 -4.32 -7.83 -7.95
CA ILE A 223 -5.44 -8.75 -8.21
C ILE A 223 -5.98 -9.17 -6.84
N LEU A 224 -7.21 -8.73 -6.52
CA LEU A 224 -7.75 -8.83 -5.17
C LEU A 224 -8.10 -10.26 -4.75
N ALA A 225 -8.46 -11.12 -5.70
CA ALA A 225 -8.82 -12.52 -5.44
C ALA A 225 -8.16 -13.45 -6.46
N ALA A 226 -7.25 -14.29 -6.00
CA ALA A 226 -6.57 -15.33 -6.77
C ALA A 226 -6.71 -16.68 -6.06
N GLY A 227 -5.81 -17.06 -5.16
CA GLY A 227 -5.93 -18.27 -4.35
C GLY A 227 -7.18 -18.28 -3.47
N ALA A 228 -7.70 -17.11 -3.07
CA ALA A 228 -8.98 -17.00 -2.39
C ALA A 228 -10.14 -17.59 -3.21
N THR A 229 -10.11 -17.41 -4.53
CA THR A 229 -11.10 -17.97 -5.45
C THR A 229 -11.09 -19.49 -5.43
N LEU A 230 -9.89 -20.10 -5.50
CA LEU A 230 -9.75 -21.55 -5.42
C LEU A 230 -10.21 -22.08 -4.06
N SER A 231 -9.85 -21.41 -2.97
CA SER A 231 -10.27 -21.79 -1.62
C SER A 231 -11.80 -21.71 -1.44
N TRP A 232 -12.41 -20.65 -1.98
CA TRP A 232 -13.86 -20.49 -1.97
C TRP A 232 -14.56 -21.62 -2.76
N LEU A 233 -14.11 -21.89 -3.99
CA LEU A 233 -14.70 -22.93 -4.83
C LEU A 233 -14.51 -24.33 -4.20
N ALA A 234 -13.32 -24.62 -3.68
CA ALA A 234 -13.03 -25.88 -3.00
C ALA A 234 -13.95 -26.06 -1.77
N GLY A 235 -14.17 -25.00 -0.99
CA GLY A 235 -15.12 -25.01 0.11
C GLY A 235 -16.56 -25.26 -0.33
N LEU A 236 -17.00 -24.66 -1.43
CA LEU A 236 -18.34 -24.86 -2.00
C LEU A 236 -18.55 -26.32 -2.45
N LEU A 237 -17.52 -26.94 -3.02
CA LEU A 237 -17.55 -28.33 -3.51
C LEU A 237 -17.18 -29.35 -2.41
N ASN A 238 -16.85 -28.91 -1.21
CA ASN A 238 -16.40 -29.74 -0.09
C ASN A 238 -15.16 -30.62 -0.45
N VAL A 239 -14.19 -30.02 -1.15
CA VAL A 239 -12.91 -30.63 -1.51
C VAL A 239 -11.74 -29.75 -1.05
N THR A 240 -10.51 -30.23 -1.18
CA THR A 240 -9.34 -29.38 -0.94
C THR A 240 -8.97 -28.59 -2.20
N PRO A 241 -8.33 -27.40 -2.09
CA PRO A 241 -7.83 -26.66 -3.25
C PRO A 241 -6.87 -27.48 -4.13
N ALA A 242 -6.06 -28.36 -3.53
CA ALA A 242 -5.16 -29.25 -4.26
C ALA A 242 -5.95 -30.28 -5.09
N ALA A 243 -6.94 -30.96 -4.48
CA ALA A 243 -7.79 -31.89 -5.19
C ALA A 243 -8.54 -31.23 -6.36
N LEU A 244 -9.04 -30.01 -6.16
CA LEU A 244 -9.68 -29.23 -7.22
C LEU A 244 -8.74 -28.96 -8.39
N ALA A 245 -7.48 -28.60 -8.11
CA ALA A 245 -6.48 -28.35 -9.13
C ALA A 245 -6.08 -29.63 -9.88
N ASP A 246 -5.96 -30.76 -9.18
CA ASP A 246 -5.61 -32.07 -9.77
C ASP A 246 -6.73 -32.63 -10.67
N GLU A 247 -7.98 -32.31 -10.36
CA GLU A 247 -9.14 -32.74 -11.17
C GLU A 247 -9.40 -31.86 -12.40
N ALA A 248 -8.79 -30.68 -12.48
CA ALA A 248 -8.92 -29.76 -13.61
C ALA A 248 -8.19 -30.34 -14.86
N LYS A 249 -8.90 -31.16 -15.66
CA LYS A 249 -8.32 -31.92 -16.77
C LYS A 249 -8.47 -31.27 -18.15
N SER A 250 -9.35 -30.29 -18.30
CA SER A 250 -9.62 -29.64 -19.59
C SER A 250 -10.05 -28.17 -19.38
N SER A 251 -9.84 -27.38 -20.42
CA SER A 251 -10.48 -26.05 -20.51
C SER A 251 -11.99 -26.21 -20.74
N THR A 252 -12.74 -25.25 -20.24
CA THR A 252 -14.19 -25.13 -20.44
C THR A 252 -14.48 -23.74 -20.95
N ASP A 253 -15.69 -23.53 -21.50
CA ASP A 253 -16.16 -22.19 -21.91
C ASP A 253 -16.65 -21.37 -20.71
N VAL A 254 -16.69 -21.94 -19.51
CA VAL A 254 -17.07 -21.24 -18.30
C VAL A 254 -16.07 -20.11 -18.01
N VAL A 255 -16.59 -18.88 -17.89
CA VAL A 255 -15.83 -17.72 -17.48
C VAL A 255 -16.23 -17.34 -16.05
N PHE A 256 -15.26 -17.26 -15.17
CA PHE A 256 -15.45 -16.81 -13.79
C PHE A 256 -14.68 -15.53 -13.53
N VAL A 257 -15.42 -14.48 -13.12
CA VAL A 257 -14.86 -13.20 -12.68
C VAL A 257 -14.86 -13.17 -11.15
N PRO A 258 -13.71 -13.27 -10.47
CA PRO A 258 -13.64 -13.41 -9.02
C PRO A 258 -13.69 -12.07 -8.28
N ALA A 259 -14.69 -11.24 -8.57
CA ALA A 259 -14.84 -9.92 -7.98
C ALA A 259 -15.54 -9.98 -6.60
N PHE A 260 -15.03 -10.79 -5.65
CA PHE A 260 -15.60 -10.92 -4.30
C PHE A 260 -15.51 -9.63 -3.48
N GLY A 261 -14.56 -8.77 -3.77
CA GLY A 261 -14.36 -7.46 -3.14
C GLY A 261 -14.22 -6.33 -4.16
N GLY A 262 -14.79 -6.50 -5.35
CA GLY A 262 -14.53 -5.65 -6.50
C GLY A 262 -13.38 -6.14 -7.37
N LEU A 263 -13.05 -5.39 -8.41
CA LEU A 263 -11.90 -5.61 -9.29
C LEU A 263 -10.77 -4.64 -8.92
N GLY A 264 -9.56 -5.15 -8.85
CA GLY A 264 -8.34 -4.35 -8.74
C GLY A 264 -7.86 -3.83 -10.10
N ALA A 265 -6.56 -3.69 -10.27
CA ALA A 265 -5.96 -3.24 -11.51
C ALA A 265 -6.36 -4.12 -12.71
N PRO A 266 -6.54 -3.54 -13.90
CA PRO A 266 -6.48 -2.09 -14.21
C PRO A 266 -7.81 -1.36 -14.03
N TYR A 267 -8.88 -2.05 -13.62
CA TYR A 267 -10.27 -1.56 -13.64
C TYR A 267 -10.62 -0.69 -12.44
N TRP A 268 -10.14 -1.06 -11.25
CA TRP A 268 -10.44 -0.37 -9.97
C TRP A 268 -11.93 -0.15 -9.73
N ASP A 269 -12.73 -1.19 -10.01
CA ASP A 269 -14.18 -1.19 -9.86
C ASP A 269 -14.60 -1.92 -8.58
N ASP A 270 -14.98 -1.15 -7.55
CA ASP A 270 -15.44 -1.66 -6.27
C ASP A 270 -16.91 -2.08 -6.27
N THR A 271 -17.62 -1.82 -7.38
CA THR A 271 -19.03 -2.23 -7.58
C THR A 271 -19.14 -3.57 -8.31
N ALA A 272 -18.08 -4.04 -8.95
CA ALA A 272 -18.03 -5.34 -9.60
C ALA A 272 -18.36 -6.47 -8.61
N VAL A 273 -19.12 -7.46 -9.09
CA VAL A 273 -19.51 -8.64 -8.30
C VAL A 273 -18.98 -9.93 -8.93
N ALA A 274 -18.69 -10.92 -8.08
CA ALA A 274 -18.28 -12.22 -8.58
C ALA A 274 -19.36 -12.83 -9.47
N THR A 275 -18.97 -13.24 -10.67
CA THR A 275 -19.91 -13.69 -11.71
C THR A 275 -19.34 -14.91 -12.44
N ALA A 276 -20.18 -15.90 -12.67
CA ALA A 276 -19.89 -17.04 -13.55
C ALA A 276 -20.84 -17.00 -14.76
N THR A 277 -20.30 -17.25 -15.94
CA THR A 277 -21.05 -17.31 -17.19
C THR A 277 -20.73 -18.59 -17.95
N HIS A 278 -21.62 -19.00 -18.86
CA HIS A 278 -21.52 -20.23 -19.67
C HIS A 278 -21.48 -21.50 -18.79
N LEU A 279 -22.25 -21.49 -17.68
CA LEU A 279 -22.43 -22.64 -16.80
C LEU A 279 -23.23 -23.76 -17.46
#